data_7c0c5ca495ae6b10672b2c937c076e53
#
_entry.id   7c0c5ca495ae6b10672b2c937c076e53
#
_cell.length_a   1.000
_cell.length_b   1.000
_cell.length_c   1.000
_cell.angle_alpha   90.00
_cell.angle_beta   90.00
_cell.angle_gamma   90.00
#
_symmetry.space_group_name_H-M   'P 1'
#
loop_
_entity.id
_entity.type
_entity.pdbx_description
1 polymer ?
#
loop_
_entity_poly.entity_id
_entity_poly.type
_entity_poly.pdbx_seq_one_letter_code
_entity_poly.pdbx_strand_id
1 'polypeptide(L)'
;MNEITIAVKYDNDNPTVSGRELHAALEVRTQYSIWFDRMCEYGFSEGIDYYSFLNNRSDGLAGKPRTDHQLTIDMAKELCMIQRTEIGKRCREYFINLEKQWNSPDAVMARALQIADQKLEVAKQQKEKSLQKSENSPV
;
A
#
# COMPACT_ATOMS: atom_id res chain seq x y z
N MET A 1 -27.16 -0.48 -0.67
CA MET A 1 -25.95 0.31 -0.88
C MET A 1 -24.75 -0.59 -0.88
N ASN A 2 -23.95 -0.50 -1.91
CA ASN A 2 -22.74 -1.30 -1.96
C ASN A 2 -21.73 -0.79 -0.94
N GLU A 3 -21.18 -1.73 -0.19
CA GLU A 3 -20.12 -1.43 0.75
C GLU A 3 -18.85 -1.07 -0.01
N ILE A 4 -18.17 -0.02 0.43
CA ILE A 4 -16.90 0.38 -0.18
C ILE A 4 -15.81 -0.58 0.29
N THR A 5 -15.23 -1.28 -0.67
CA THR A 5 -14.14 -2.21 -0.38
C THR A 5 -12.98 -1.89 -1.33
N ILE A 6 -11.87 -1.42 -0.76
CA ILE A 6 -10.64 -1.15 -1.49
C ILE A 6 -9.54 -1.95 -0.81
N ALA A 7 -8.86 -2.78 -1.60
CA ALA A 7 -7.78 -3.62 -1.06
C ALA A 7 -6.61 -2.75 -0.60
N VAL A 8 -6.14 -3.02 0.60
CA VAL A 8 -5.01 -2.32 1.19
C VAL A 8 -3.82 -3.28 1.25
N LYS A 9 -2.69 -2.82 0.74
CA LYS A 9 -1.46 -3.58 0.73
C LYS A 9 -0.56 -3.07 1.86
N TYR A 10 -0.05 -4.00 2.69
CA TYR A 10 0.78 -3.64 3.83
C TYR A 10 2.24 -4.06 3.56
N ASP A 11 2.97 -3.18 2.87
CA ASP A 11 4.41 -3.40 2.60
C ASP A 11 5.23 -2.57 3.58
N ASN A 12 6.20 -3.23 4.23
CA ASN A 12 7.14 -2.56 5.17
C ASN A 12 6.42 -1.70 6.21
N ASP A 13 5.30 -2.22 6.74
CA ASP A 13 4.47 -1.56 7.76
C ASP A 13 3.79 -0.26 7.30
N ASN A 14 3.82 0.02 6.00
CA ASN A 14 3.12 1.18 5.44
C ASN A 14 1.95 0.70 4.58
N PRO A 15 0.71 1.02 4.97
CA PRO A 15 -0.43 0.64 4.14
C PRO A 15 -0.48 1.50 2.87
N THR A 16 -0.73 0.85 1.74
CA THR A 16 -0.91 1.51 0.45
C THR A 16 -2.12 0.95 -0.27
N VAL A 17 -2.67 1.73 -1.19
CA VAL A 17 -3.82 1.33 -1.99
C VAL A 17 -3.53 1.56 -3.47
N SER A 18 -4.17 0.77 -4.33
CA SER A 18 -4.05 0.95 -5.78
C SER A 18 -4.76 2.22 -6.23
N GLY A 19 -4.06 3.05 -6.99
CA GLY A 19 -4.66 4.25 -7.57
C GLY A 19 -5.81 3.91 -8.49
N ARG A 20 -5.71 2.83 -9.27
CA ARG A 20 -6.78 2.41 -10.17
C ARG A 20 -8.01 1.92 -9.43
N GLU A 21 -7.83 1.19 -8.32
CA GLU A 21 -8.96 0.76 -7.50
C GLU A 21 -9.66 1.95 -6.87
N LEU A 22 -8.89 2.94 -6.39
CA LEU A 22 -9.46 4.17 -5.85
C LEU A 22 -10.25 4.94 -6.91
N HIS A 23 -9.68 5.08 -8.10
CA HIS A 23 -10.34 5.73 -9.23
C HIS A 23 -11.69 5.07 -9.53
N ALA A 24 -11.72 3.75 -9.58
CA ALA A 24 -12.95 2.99 -9.83
C ALA A 24 -13.95 3.17 -8.68
N ALA A 25 -13.49 3.12 -7.43
CA ALA A 25 -14.35 3.30 -6.26
C ALA A 25 -14.95 4.69 -6.20
N LEU A 26 -14.22 5.72 -6.65
CA LEU A 26 -14.71 7.10 -6.70
C LEU A 26 -15.65 7.36 -7.87
N GLU A 27 -15.81 6.39 -8.76
CA GLU A 27 -16.67 6.49 -9.94
C GLU A 27 -16.33 7.69 -10.82
N VAL A 28 -15.04 8.00 -10.95
CA VAL A 28 -14.55 9.09 -11.79
C VAL A 28 -14.69 8.69 -13.26
N ARG A 29 -15.34 9.53 -14.06
CA ARG A 29 -15.56 9.25 -15.48
C ARG A 29 -14.33 9.54 -16.34
N THR A 30 -13.46 10.44 -15.90
CA THR A 30 -12.22 10.76 -16.61
C THR A 30 -11.32 9.53 -16.61
N GLN A 31 -10.65 9.26 -17.74
CA GLN A 31 -9.70 8.16 -17.85
C GLN A 31 -8.63 8.25 -16.75
N TYR A 32 -8.22 7.12 -16.22
CA TYR A 32 -7.33 7.05 -15.06
C TYR A 32 -6.05 7.87 -15.24
N SER A 33 -5.34 7.70 -16.36
CA SER A 33 -4.05 8.39 -16.56
C SER A 33 -4.22 9.90 -16.57
N ILE A 34 -5.29 10.41 -17.19
CA ILE A 34 -5.56 11.83 -17.24
C ILE A 34 -5.96 12.35 -15.84
N TRP A 35 -6.83 11.61 -15.17
CA TRP A 35 -7.26 11.96 -13.82
C TRP A 35 -6.08 11.98 -12.85
N PHE A 36 -5.24 10.95 -12.90
CA PHE A 36 -4.09 10.84 -12.00
C PHE A 36 -3.11 12.00 -12.21
N ASP A 37 -2.81 12.34 -13.46
CA ASP A 37 -1.93 13.48 -13.76
C ASP A 37 -2.49 14.79 -13.20
N ARG A 38 -3.80 14.99 -13.34
CA ARG A 38 -4.46 16.16 -12.77
C ARG A 38 -4.38 16.20 -11.24
N MET A 39 -4.55 15.04 -10.62
CA MET A 39 -4.45 14.95 -9.16
C MET A 39 -3.03 15.27 -8.69
N CYS A 40 -2.02 14.83 -9.41
CA CYS A 40 -0.64 15.13 -9.06
C CYS A 40 -0.31 16.62 -9.10
N GLU A 41 -1.06 17.42 -9.87
CA GLU A 41 -0.89 18.86 -9.93
C GLU A 41 -1.20 19.55 -8.59
N TYR A 42 -1.90 18.87 -7.67
CA TYR A 42 -2.15 19.38 -6.33
C TYR A 42 -0.91 19.32 -5.43
N GLY A 43 0.19 18.72 -5.90
CA GLY A 43 1.45 18.75 -5.17
C GLY A 43 1.90 17.42 -4.59
N PHE A 44 1.41 16.30 -5.11
CA PHE A 44 1.86 14.98 -4.67
C PHE A 44 3.16 14.59 -5.35
N SER A 45 4.06 13.95 -4.60
CA SER A 45 5.40 13.61 -5.06
C SER A 45 5.60 12.10 -5.15
N GLU A 46 6.17 11.66 -6.28
CA GLU A 46 6.56 10.26 -6.45
C GLU A 46 7.65 9.88 -5.44
N GLY A 47 7.52 8.69 -4.88
CA GLY A 47 8.45 8.22 -3.86
C GLY A 47 8.11 8.65 -2.45
N ILE A 48 7.16 9.58 -2.28
CA ILE A 48 6.70 10.06 -0.97
C ILE A 48 5.22 9.76 -0.82
N ASP A 49 4.41 10.26 -1.74
CA ASP A 49 2.94 10.12 -1.68
C ASP A 49 2.46 8.92 -2.48
N TYR A 50 3.17 8.57 -3.54
CA TYR A 50 2.83 7.44 -4.38
C TYR A 50 4.07 6.82 -5.01
N TYR A 51 3.93 5.57 -5.47
CA TYR A 51 4.99 4.82 -6.14
C TYR A 51 4.46 4.27 -7.45
N SER A 52 5.16 4.55 -8.55
CA SER A 52 4.80 4.06 -9.88
C SER A 52 5.48 2.73 -10.17
N PHE A 53 4.78 1.85 -10.87
CA PHE A 53 5.36 0.59 -11.33
C PHE A 53 4.70 0.17 -12.63
N LEU A 54 5.44 -0.62 -13.43
CA LEU A 54 4.92 -1.17 -14.67
C LEU A 54 4.24 -2.50 -14.39
N ASN A 55 3.04 -2.66 -14.93
CA ASN A 55 2.27 -3.87 -14.78
C ASN A 55 2.00 -4.46 -16.16
N ASN A 56 2.37 -5.73 -16.35
CA ASN A 56 2.12 -6.43 -17.60
C ASN A 56 0.62 -6.59 -17.80
N ARG A 57 0.16 -6.27 -19.02
CA ARG A 57 -1.26 -6.40 -19.34
C ARG A 57 -1.65 -7.86 -19.42
N SER A 58 -2.69 -8.23 -18.70
CA SER A 58 -3.20 -9.59 -18.65
C SER A 58 -4.27 -9.86 -19.72
N ASP A 59 -4.58 -8.87 -20.56
CA ASP A 59 -5.63 -8.96 -21.57
C ASP A 59 -5.16 -9.63 -22.86
N GLY A 60 -3.91 -10.10 -22.91
CA GLY A 60 -3.37 -10.79 -24.08
C GLY A 60 -3.00 -9.88 -25.25
N LEU A 61 -3.16 -8.58 -25.10
CA LEU A 61 -2.76 -7.63 -26.12
C LEU A 61 -1.24 -7.45 -26.05
N ALA A 62 -0.56 -7.74 -27.18
CA ALA A 62 0.87 -7.47 -27.32
C ALA A 62 1.04 -5.95 -27.30
N GLY A 63 1.30 -5.39 -26.14
CA GLY A 63 1.41 -3.95 -26.01
C GLY A 63 2.30 -3.53 -24.88
N LYS A 64 2.41 -2.23 -24.72
CA LYS A 64 3.22 -1.64 -23.67
C LYS A 64 2.66 -1.99 -22.29
N PRO A 65 3.53 -2.27 -21.29
CA PRO A 65 3.05 -2.44 -19.92
C PRO A 65 2.29 -1.19 -19.46
N ARG A 66 1.30 -1.43 -18.62
CA ARG A 66 0.49 -0.37 -18.06
C ARG A 66 1.19 0.22 -16.83
N THR A 67 1.20 1.55 -16.71
CA THR A 67 1.71 2.19 -15.50
C THR A 67 0.61 2.20 -14.43
N ASP A 68 0.91 1.62 -13.30
CA ASP A 68 0.03 1.61 -12.13
C ASP A 68 0.72 2.33 -10.98
N HIS A 69 -0.06 2.69 -9.95
CA HIS A 69 0.45 3.44 -8.81
C HIS A 69 -0.05 2.82 -7.51
N GLN A 70 0.82 2.79 -6.51
CA GLN A 70 0.44 2.52 -5.12
C GLN A 70 0.48 3.85 -4.37
N LEU A 71 -0.63 4.19 -3.73
CA LEU A 71 -0.80 5.45 -3.03
C LEU A 71 -0.72 5.24 -1.53
N THR A 72 -0.12 6.20 -0.83
CA THR A 72 -0.21 6.23 0.63
C THR A 72 -1.66 6.50 1.03
N ILE A 73 -2.03 6.11 2.23
CA ILE A 73 -3.38 6.36 2.76
C ILE A 73 -3.65 7.87 2.83
N ASP A 74 -2.63 8.66 3.19
CA ASP A 74 -2.78 10.11 3.24
C ASP A 74 -3.15 10.69 1.88
N MET A 75 -2.46 10.29 0.82
CA MET A 75 -2.81 10.73 -0.53
C MET A 75 -4.21 10.26 -0.92
N ALA A 76 -4.55 9.01 -0.62
CA ALA A 76 -5.87 8.47 -0.94
C ALA A 76 -6.99 9.28 -0.28
N LYS A 77 -6.83 9.65 0.99
CA LYS A 77 -7.81 10.49 1.69
C LYS A 77 -7.97 11.85 1.04
N GLU A 78 -6.86 12.48 0.66
CA GLU A 78 -6.90 13.79 0.01
C GLU A 78 -7.58 13.75 -1.35
N LEU A 79 -7.31 12.69 -2.13
CA LEU A 79 -7.99 12.51 -3.42
C LEU A 79 -9.50 12.35 -3.26
N CYS A 80 -9.92 11.64 -2.21
CA CYS A 80 -11.33 11.49 -1.89
C CYS A 80 -11.99 12.85 -1.59
N MET A 81 -11.29 13.71 -0.86
CA MET A 81 -11.79 15.05 -0.52
C MET A 81 -11.90 15.94 -1.75
N ILE A 82 -10.94 15.84 -2.65
CA ILE A 82 -10.91 16.67 -3.87
C ILE A 82 -12.12 16.40 -4.75
N GLN A 83 -12.65 15.17 -4.74
CA GLN A 83 -13.80 14.81 -5.57
C GLN A 83 -15.08 15.55 -5.19
N ARG A 84 -15.23 15.95 -3.94
CA ARG A 84 -16.42 16.69 -3.44
C ARG A 84 -17.74 15.97 -3.77
N THR A 85 -17.73 14.64 -3.68
CA THR A 85 -18.90 13.80 -3.93
C THR A 85 -19.25 13.00 -2.68
N GLU A 86 -20.46 12.46 -2.62
CA GLU A 86 -20.89 11.59 -1.52
C GLU A 86 -20.01 10.33 -1.47
N ILE A 87 -19.68 9.78 -2.64
CA ILE A 87 -18.79 8.61 -2.73
C ILE A 87 -17.41 8.98 -2.22
N GLY A 88 -16.88 10.14 -2.57
CA GLY A 88 -15.60 10.64 -2.07
C GLY A 88 -15.56 10.71 -0.55
N LYS A 89 -16.63 11.24 0.04
CA LYS A 89 -16.76 11.31 1.50
C LYS A 89 -16.76 9.92 2.14
N ARG A 90 -17.49 8.97 1.56
CA ARG A 90 -17.57 7.60 2.07
C ARG A 90 -16.23 6.88 1.96
N CYS A 91 -15.52 7.06 0.84
CA CYS A 91 -14.18 6.50 0.67
C CYS A 91 -13.21 7.10 1.70
N ARG A 92 -13.29 8.40 1.93
CA ARG A 92 -12.46 9.06 2.94
C ARG A 92 -12.72 8.49 4.34
N GLU A 93 -13.97 8.30 4.69
CA GLU A 93 -14.35 7.72 5.98
C GLU A 93 -13.83 6.29 6.11
N TYR A 94 -13.87 5.52 5.02
CA TYR A 94 -13.31 4.18 4.98
C TYR A 94 -11.82 4.18 5.34
N PHE A 95 -11.05 5.06 4.73
CA PHE A 95 -9.62 5.16 5.00
C PHE A 95 -9.32 5.67 6.41
N ILE A 96 -10.11 6.60 6.93
CA ILE A 96 -9.96 7.09 8.30
C ILE A 96 -10.18 5.95 9.30
N ASN A 97 -11.23 5.16 9.10
CA ASN A 97 -11.52 4.02 9.96
C ASN A 97 -10.43 2.95 9.88
N LEU A 98 -9.91 2.72 8.69
CA LEU A 98 -8.81 1.79 8.48
C LEU A 98 -7.57 2.22 9.25
N GLU A 99 -7.23 3.51 9.23
CA GLU A 99 -6.11 4.05 9.99
C GLU A 99 -6.33 3.92 11.50
N LYS A 100 -7.54 4.17 11.97
CA LYS A 100 -7.87 4.01 13.39
C LYS A 100 -7.64 2.57 13.85
N GLN A 101 -8.05 1.60 13.04
CA GLN A 101 -7.83 0.19 13.32
C GLN A 101 -6.34 -0.15 13.31
N TRP A 102 -5.62 0.35 12.33
CA TRP A 102 -4.18 0.14 12.20
C TRP A 102 -3.41 0.72 13.39
N ASN A 103 -3.85 1.87 13.90
CA ASN A 103 -3.21 2.57 15.01
C ASN A 103 -3.82 2.23 16.37
N SER A 104 -4.74 1.27 16.45
CA SER A 104 -5.28 0.84 17.74
C SER A 104 -4.17 0.22 18.58
N PRO A 105 -4.24 0.31 19.92
CA PRO A 105 -3.23 -0.29 20.78
C PRO A 105 -3.03 -1.78 20.53
N ASP A 106 -4.13 -2.52 20.31
CA ASP A 106 -4.05 -3.95 20.03
C ASP A 106 -3.34 -4.25 18.72
N ALA A 107 -3.63 -3.50 17.65
CA ALA A 107 -3.00 -3.70 16.37
C ALA A 107 -1.51 -3.32 16.42
N VAL A 108 -1.17 -2.23 17.10
CA VAL A 108 0.21 -1.80 17.27
C VAL A 108 1.00 -2.86 18.05
N MET A 109 0.41 -3.39 19.13
CA MET A 109 1.06 -4.43 19.94
C MET A 109 1.27 -5.70 19.12
N ALA A 110 0.26 -6.12 18.35
CA ALA A 110 0.37 -7.31 17.51
C ALA A 110 1.51 -7.20 16.50
N ARG A 111 1.66 -6.04 15.85
CA ARG A 111 2.77 -5.80 14.92
C ARG A 111 4.11 -5.82 15.64
N ALA A 112 4.19 -5.19 16.80
CA ALA A 112 5.42 -5.16 17.58
C ALA A 112 5.86 -6.58 17.97
N LEU A 113 4.93 -7.43 18.36
CA LEU A 113 5.22 -8.84 18.69
C LEU A 113 5.70 -9.62 17.47
N GLN A 114 5.08 -9.40 16.31
CA GLN A 114 5.53 -10.05 15.07
C GLN A 114 6.94 -9.64 14.69
N ILE A 115 7.27 -8.36 14.81
CA ILE A 115 8.62 -7.85 14.51
C ILE A 115 9.61 -8.46 15.48
N ALA A 116 9.28 -8.54 16.76
CA ALA A 116 10.16 -9.15 17.77
C ALA A 116 10.41 -10.63 17.48
N ASP A 117 9.36 -11.38 17.12
CA ASP A 117 9.48 -12.79 16.77
C ASP A 117 10.35 -13.00 15.54
N GLN A 118 10.20 -12.18 14.52
CA GLN A 118 11.01 -12.24 13.30
C GLN A 118 12.48 -11.96 13.61
N LYS A 119 12.77 -10.96 14.42
CA LYS A 119 14.15 -10.63 14.82
C LYS A 119 14.78 -11.77 15.63
N LEU A 120 13.99 -12.38 16.50
CA LEU A 120 14.47 -13.51 17.32
C LEU A 120 14.79 -14.70 16.42
N GLU A 121 13.94 -15.01 15.44
CA GLU A 121 14.15 -16.11 14.51
C GLU A 121 15.42 -15.90 13.67
N VAL A 122 15.60 -14.69 13.14
CA VAL A 122 16.80 -14.33 12.38
C VAL A 122 18.06 -14.50 13.26
N ALA A 123 18.01 -14.05 14.51
CA ALA A 123 19.12 -14.18 15.45
C ALA A 123 19.45 -15.65 15.71
N LYS A 124 18.44 -16.50 15.88
CA LYS A 124 18.63 -17.94 16.04
C LYS A 124 19.30 -18.58 14.82
N GLN A 125 18.85 -18.24 13.62
CA GLN A 125 19.42 -18.74 12.37
C GLN A 125 20.88 -18.31 12.22
N GLN A 126 21.20 -17.07 12.55
CA GLN A 126 22.57 -16.57 12.50
C GLN A 126 23.46 -17.30 13.49
N LYS A 127 22.96 -17.57 14.69
CA LYS A 127 23.68 -18.30 15.72
C LYS A 127 23.96 -19.74 15.28
N GLU A 128 22.96 -20.41 14.70
CA GLU A 128 23.13 -21.78 14.19
C GLU A 128 24.16 -21.83 13.06
N LYS A 129 24.12 -20.89 12.13
CA LYS A 129 25.09 -20.80 11.03
C LYS A 129 26.51 -20.58 11.57
N SER A 130 26.65 -19.74 12.57
CA SER A 130 27.93 -19.46 13.21
C SER A 130 28.49 -20.71 13.89
N LEU A 131 27.64 -21.47 14.58
CA LEU A 131 28.04 -22.73 15.23
C LEU A 131 28.42 -23.78 14.21
N GLN A 132 27.66 -23.94 13.12
CA GLN A 132 28.00 -24.87 12.05
C GLN A 132 29.33 -24.52 11.39
N LYS A 133 29.57 -23.26 11.15
CA LYS A 133 30.82 -22.78 10.56
C LYS A 133 31.99 -23.08 11.47
N SER A 134 31.83 -22.93 12.77
CA SER A 134 32.87 -23.29 13.78
C SER A 134 33.14 -24.78 13.79
N GLU A 135 32.11 -25.63 13.73
CA GLU A 135 32.25 -27.09 13.71
C GLU A 135 32.94 -27.59 12.44
N ASN A 136 32.69 -26.91 11.30
CA ASN A 136 33.25 -27.30 10.01
C ASN A 136 34.60 -26.67 9.71
N SER A 137 35.14 -25.85 10.62
CA SER A 137 36.45 -25.24 10.43
C SER A 137 37.53 -26.31 10.61
N PRO A 138 38.48 -26.45 9.65
CA PRO A 138 39.63 -27.35 9.85
C PRO A 138 40.50 -26.81 11.00
N VAL A 139 40.81 -27.67 11.87
CA VAL A 139 41.66 -27.38 13.01
C VAL A 139 43.12 -27.25 12.58
#